data_666d85d71af1dc275968aa07b5821f9a
#
_entry.id   666d85d71af1dc275968aa07b5821f9a
#
_cell.length_a   1.000
_cell.length_b   1.000
_cell.length_c   1.000
_cell.angle_alpha   90.00
_cell.angle_beta   90.00
_cell.angle_gamma   90.00
#
_symmetry.space_group_name_H-M   'P 1'
#
loop_
_entity.id
_entity.type
_entity.pdbx_description
1 polymer ?
#
loop_
_entity_poly.entity_id
_entity_poly.type
_entity_poly.pdbx_seq_one_letter_code
_entity_poly.pdbx_strand_id
1 'polypeptide(L)'
;MAISFFIFFGVFVKFKVNSYHYNLLKDHERLSAFKEAIFDFMENHEGDSPDKRAFDLGCGSGVMSYFASGYFDKVISIEKESRIAHFARENLKDFQNIEVINADALDFDFESKADLIICEMLDTALIDEEEVPVLNHARRFLKEGGRIIPHSIINVAEPVFMKNHYIQYEDLDSHPEYDVLGKFVVYSDIDFLEKIDENFQADIKLSLFDGEFFNSEEYAGKDLIDEDKYIKVNGIKITSFTRLGENIICGPTPMLNPSLLVPMEEIKLKAGGSFEMSLSYVMGGGIETIETDVISR
;
A
#
# COMPACT_ATOMS: atom_id res chain seq x y z
N MET A 1 -19.11 -18.30 2.46
CA MET A 1 -17.81 -18.17 3.13
C MET A 1 -16.72 -18.65 2.18
N ALA A 2 -15.77 -17.80 1.85
CA ALA A 2 -14.63 -18.16 1.02
C ALA A 2 -13.61 -18.96 1.86
N ILE A 3 -12.92 -19.92 1.24
CA ILE A 3 -11.95 -20.79 1.91
C ILE A 3 -10.72 -20.89 1.01
N SER A 4 -9.53 -20.61 1.55
CA SER A 4 -8.27 -20.79 0.86
C SER A 4 -7.40 -21.83 1.58
N PHE A 5 -6.47 -22.45 0.86
CA PHE A 5 -5.59 -23.47 1.38
C PHE A 5 -4.14 -23.07 1.11
N PHE A 6 -3.29 -23.21 2.14
CA PHE A 6 -1.85 -23.02 2.03
C PHE A 6 -1.12 -24.24 2.56
N ILE A 7 0.04 -24.56 1.97
CA ILE A 7 0.95 -25.58 2.48
C ILE A 7 2.23 -24.86 2.89
N PHE A 8 2.58 -24.93 4.16
CA PHE A 8 3.81 -24.38 4.70
C PHE A 8 4.39 -25.32 5.76
N PHE A 9 5.70 -25.52 5.79
CA PHE A 9 6.34 -26.50 6.67
C PHE A 9 5.71 -27.91 6.67
N GLY A 10 5.09 -28.32 5.56
CA GLY A 10 4.42 -29.62 5.45
C GLY A 10 3.06 -29.71 6.17
N VAL A 11 2.55 -28.63 6.73
CA VAL A 11 1.25 -28.54 7.38
C VAL A 11 0.24 -27.92 6.41
N PHE A 12 -0.91 -28.58 6.29
CA PHE A 12 -2.02 -28.08 5.48
C PHE A 12 -2.85 -27.14 6.32
N VAL A 13 -2.83 -25.84 6.01
CA VAL A 13 -3.64 -24.83 6.70
C VAL A 13 -4.80 -24.41 5.82
N LYS A 14 -6.00 -24.41 6.41
CA LYS A 14 -7.22 -23.98 5.75
C LYS A 14 -7.70 -22.69 6.37
N PHE A 15 -7.67 -21.60 5.60
CA PHE A 15 -8.16 -20.30 6.03
C PHE A 15 -9.66 -20.16 5.75
N LYS A 16 -10.42 -19.85 6.80
CA LYS A 16 -11.82 -19.39 6.70
C LYS A 16 -11.80 -17.87 6.67
N VAL A 17 -12.47 -17.27 5.68
CA VAL A 17 -12.44 -15.82 5.46
C VAL A 17 -13.78 -15.33 4.87
N ASN A 18 -13.99 -14.00 4.86
CA ASN A 18 -15.02 -13.35 4.06
C ASN A 18 -14.56 -13.21 2.60
N SER A 19 -15.37 -12.59 1.72
CA SER A 19 -15.05 -12.40 0.30
C SER A 19 -13.85 -11.47 0.08
N TYR A 20 -13.74 -10.40 0.84
CA TYR A 20 -12.63 -9.46 0.76
C TYR A 20 -11.30 -10.14 1.09
N HIS A 21 -11.19 -10.75 2.28
CA HIS A 21 -9.98 -11.49 2.67
C HIS A 21 -9.68 -12.69 1.77
N TYR A 22 -10.68 -13.23 1.06
CA TYR A 22 -10.45 -14.27 0.07
C TYR A 22 -9.66 -13.74 -1.13
N ASN A 23 -9.97 -12.53 -1.60
CA ASN A 23 -9.22 -11.89 -2.68
C ASN A 23 -7.80 -11.57 -2.23
N LEU A 24 -7.61 -11.07 -1.00
CA LEU A 24 -6.27 -10.87 -0.40
C LEU A 24 -5.45 -12.16 -0.36
N LEU A 25 -6.08 -13.32 -0.07
CA LEU A 25 -5.40 -14.62 -0.07
C LEU A 25 -5.13 -15.18 -1.47
N LYS A 26 -5.78 -14.67 -2.51
CA LYS A 26 -5.52 -15.04 -3.91
C LYS A 26 -4.45 -14.18 -4.57
N ASP A 27 -4.10 -13.08 -3.98
CA ASP A 27 -3.01 -12.24 -4.44
C ASP A 27 -1.66 -12.90 -4.09
N HIS A 28 -1.21 -13.76 -5.00
CA HIS A 28 -0.01 -14.55 -4.79
C HIS A 28 1.26 -13.72 -4.83
N GLU A 29 1.28 -12.63 -5.59
CA GLU A 29 2.42 -11.72 -5.66
C GLU A 29 2.62 -11.06 -4.31
N ARG A 30 1.56 -10.44 -3.76
CA ARG A 30 1.55 -9.85 -2.43
C ARG A 30 1.99 -10.86 -1.36
N LEU A 31 1.35 -12.03 -1.30
CA LEU A 31 1.65 -13.04 -0.29
C LEU A 31 3.10 -13.56 -0.38
N SER A 32 3.59 -13.77 -1.60
CA SER A 32 4.97 -14.25 -1.80
C SER A 32 5.99 -13.22 -1.36
N ALA A 33 5.76 -11.94 -1.69
CA ALA A 33 6.65 -10.84 -1.33
C ALA A 33 6.73 -10.65 0.20
N PHE A 34 5.60 -10.65 0.91
CA PHE A 34 5.60 -10.55 2.38
C PHE A 34 6.25 -11.77 3.04
N LYS A 35 5.97 -12.96 2.55
CA LYS A 35 6.60 -14.19 3.06
C LYS A 35 8.11 -14.17 2.87
N GLU A 36 8.58 -13.73 1.69
CA GLU A 36 10.02 -13.62 1.39
C GLU A 36 10.67 -12.57 2.29
N ALA A 37 10.02 -11.44 2.52
CA ALA A 37 10.53 -10.39 3.41
C ALA A 37 10.66 -10.85 4.87
N ILE A 38 9.69 -11.61 5.38
CA ILE A 38 9.76 -12.20 6.73
C ILE A 38 10.91 -13.21 6.81
N PHE A 39 11.09 -14.02 5.78
CA PHE A 39 12.18 -15.00 5.72
C PHE A 39 13.55 -14.30 5.63
N ASP A 40 13.70 -13.33 4.74
CA ASP A 40 14.92 -12.52 4.57
C ASP A 40 15.34 -11.82 5.86
N PHE A 41 14.36 -11.24 6.57
CA PHE A 41 14.62 -10.65 7.89
C PHE A 41 15.24 -11.69 8.85
N MET A 42 14.70 -12.90 8.90
CA MET A 42 15.16 -13.92 9.82
C MET A 42 16.54 -14.48 9.47
N GLU A 43 16.88 -14.59 8.17
CA GLU A 43 18.20 -15.05 7.73
C GLU A 43 19.29 -14.01 7.98
N ASN A 44 18.95 -12.72 7.90
CA ASN A 44 19.89 -11.61 8.00
C ASN A 44 19.91 -10.93 9.38
N HIS A 45 18.98 -11.30 10.28
CA HIS A 45 18.91 -10.72 11.61
C HIS A 45 19.83 -11.47 12.57
N GLU A 46 21.04 -10.96 12.81
CA GLU A 46 22.08 -11.52 13.67
C GLU A 46 21.76 -11.46 15.19
N GLY A 47 20.54 -11.10 15.58
CA GLY A 47 20.14 -11.00 16.98
C GLY A 47 19.94 -12.38 17.63
N ASP A 48 20.85 -12.81 18.50
CA ASP A 48 20.65 -13.92 19.45
C ASP A 48 19.66 -13.50 20.57
N SER A 49 18.50 -13.00 20.20
CA SER A 49 17.45 -12.76 21.20
C SER A 49 16.91 -14.10 21.68
N PRO A 50 16.96 -14.39 22.99
CA PRO A 50 16.44 -15.66 23.52
C PRO A 50 14.91 -15.74 23.48
N ASP A 51 14.22 -14.69 23.00
CA ASP A 51 12.78 -14.54 22.96
C ASP A 51 12.42 -13.66 21.76
N LYS A 52 12.34 -14.30 20.59
CA LYS A 52 12.03 -13.63 19.33
C LYS A 52 10.52 -13.39 19.22
N ARG A 53 10.13 -12.14 19.02
CA ARG A 53 8.72 -11.72 18.97
C ARG A 53 8.39 -10.98 17.69
N ALA A 54 7.24 -11.32 17.11
CA ALA A 54 6.63 -10.54 16.03
C ALA A 54 5.26 -10.00 16.46
N PHE A 55 4.94 -8.81 15.98
CA PHE A 55 3.59 -8.24 16.07
C PHE A 55 3.01 -8.13 14.66
N ASP A 56 1.76 -8.56 14.50
CA ASP A 56 1.00 -8.50 13.24
C ASP A 56 -0.21 -7.58 13.48
N LEU A 57 -0.12 -6.36 12.97
CA LEU A 57 -1.09 -5.28 13.19
C LEU A 57 -2.10 -5.27 12.06
N GLY A 58 -3.40 -5.35 12.39
CA GLY A 58 -4.44 -5.56 11.40
C GLY A 58 -4.37 -6.95 10.76
N CYS A 59 -4.21 -8.00 11.58
CA CYS A 59 -3.83 -9.34 11.09
C CYS A 59 -4.85 -9.99 10.12
N GLY A 60 -6.06 -9.47 10.02
CA GLY A 60 -7.08 -9.94 9.11
C GLY A 60 -7.35 -11.44 9.23
N SER A 61 -7.03 -12.20 8.19
CA SER A 61 -7.16 -13.67 8.20
C SER A 61 -6.12 -14.39 9.06
N GLY A 62 -5.06 -13.71 9.48
CA GLY A 62 -3.92 -14.24 10.20
C GLY A 62 -2.84 -14.85 9.30
N VAL A 63 -2.82 -14.57 7.99
CA VAL A 63 -1.87 -15.19 7.07
C VAL A 63 -0.44 -14.72 7.30
N MET A 64 -0.22 -13.43 7.65
CA MET A 64 1.11 -12.91 7.97
C MET A 64 1.61 -13.49 9.30
N SER A 65 0.74 -13.58 10.31
CA SER A 65 1.03 -14.28 11.57
C SER A 65 1.42 -15.74 11.33
N TYR A 66 0.74 -16.43 10.41
CA TYR A 66 1.07 -17.79 10.02
C TYR A 66 2.48 -17.88 9.39
N PHE A 67 2.85 -16.94 8.51
CA PHE A 67 4.19 -16.91 7.94
C PHE A 67 5.26 -16.67 9.02
N ALA A 68 4.98 -15.80 9.98
CA ALA A 68 5.90 -15.50 11.09
C ALA A 68 6.04 -16.66 12.08
N SER A 69 5.00 -17.50 12.24
CA SER A 69 4.93 -18.53 13.30
C SER A 69 6.09 -19.52 13.31
N GLY A 70 6.70 -19.78 12.15
CA GLY A 70 7.81 -20.71 12.02
C GLY A 70 9.17 -20.14 12.46
N TYR A 71 9.25 -18.86 12.75
CA TYR A 71 10.51 -18.15 12.99
C TYR A 71 10.56 -17.42 14.34
N PHE A 72 9.40 -17.15 14.97
CA PHE A 72 9.30 -16.41 16.22
C PHE A 72 8.78 -17.28 17.34
N ASP A 73 9.31 -17.07 18.55
CA ASP A 73 8.85 -17.77 19.76
C ASP A 73 7.44 -17.31 20.16
N LYS A 74 7.10 -16.06 19.85
CA LYS A 74 5.78 -15.48 20.10
C LYS A 74 5.38 -14.56 18.97
N VAL A 75 4.16 -14.72 18.46
CA VAL A 75 3.50 -13.80 17.50
C VAL A 75 2.25 -13.25 18.19
N ILE A 76 2.14 -11.92 18.29
CA ILE A 76 0.96 -11.24 18.81
C ILE A 76 0.28 -10.56 17.63
N SER A 77 -0.98 -10.95 17.37
CA SER A 77 -1.78 -10.53 16.23
C SER A 77 -2.95 -9.68 16.70
N ILE A 78 -3.05 -8.46 16.21
CA ILE A 78 -4.12 -7.52 16.58
C ILE A 78 -5.10 -7.40 15.43
N GLU A 79 -6.39 -7.51 15.74
CA GLU A 79 -7.48 -7.33 14.77
C GLU A 79 -8.67 -6.62 15.43
N LYS A 80 -9.08 -5.49 14.85
CA LYS A 80 -10.13 -4.60 15.38
C LYS A 80 -11.51 -5.21 15.20
N GLU A 81 -11.78 -5.77 14.03
CA GLU A 81 -13.07 -6.34 13.69
C GLU A 81 -13.27 -7.69 14.38
N SER A 82 -14.18 -7.77 15.36
CA SER A 82 -14.41 -8.95 16.21
C SER A 82 -14.71 -10.22 15.41
N ARG A 83 -15.44 -10.10 14.29
CA ARG A 83 -15.77 -11.22 13.40
C ARG A 83 -14.53 -11.73 12.67
N ILE A 84 -13.65 -10.84 12.23
CA ILE A 84 -12.41 -11.17 11.54
C ILE A 84 -11.42 -11.78 12.53
N ALA A 85 -11.27 -11.18 13.70
CA ALA A 85 -10.47 -11.73 14.81
C ALA A 85 -10.91 -13.16 15.18
N HIS A 86 -12.22 -13.45 15.16
CA HIS A 86 -12.71 -14.81 15.36
C HIS A 86 -12.23 -15.75 14.23
N PHE A 87 -12.27 -15.33 12.96
CA PHE A 87 -11.74 -16.15 11.87
C PHE A 87 -10.23 -16.38 12.02
N ALA A 88 -9.45 -15.35 12.37
CA ALA A 88 -8.02 -15.49 12.62
C ALA A 88 -7.74 -16.52 13.73
N ARG A 89 -8.44 -16.45 14.86
CA ARG A 89 -8.31 -17.43 15.95
C ARG A 89 -8.59 -18.85 15.50
N GLU A 90 -9.66 -19.06 14.72
CA GLU A 90 -9.99 -20.39 14.20
C GLU A 90 -8.97 -20.90 13.18
N ASN A 91 -8.43 -20.01 12.34
CA ASN A 91 -7.40 -20.36 11.36
C ASN A 91 -6.06 -20.74 12.02
N LEU A 92 -5.75 -20.09 13.13
CA LEU A 92 -4.44 -20.16 13.78
C LEU A 92 -4.43 -21.02 15.08
N LYS A 93 -5.54 -21.67 15.43
CA LYS A 93 -5.72 -22.40 16.70
C LYS A 93 -4.72 -23.51 16.94
N ASP A 94 -4.11 -24.06 15.88
CA ASP A 94 -3.13 -25.15 15.98
C ASP A 94 -1.69 -24.63 16.21
N PHE A 95 -1.48 -23.30 16.20
CA PHE A 95 -0.20 -22.64 16.42
C PHE A 95 -0.14 -22.07 17.84
N GLN A 96 0.59 -22.73 18.71
CA GLN A 96 0.63 -22.40 20.15
C GLN A 96 1.42 -21.13 20.47
N ASN A 97 2.25 -20.69 19.56
CA ASN A 97 3.03 -19.45 19.67
C ASN A 97 2.34 -18.22 19.09
N ILE A 98 1.11 -18.35 18.56
CA ILE A 98 0.33 -17.21 18.05
C ILE A 98 -0.79 -16.89 19.02
N GLU A 99 -0.93 -15.60 19.35
CA GLU A 99 -2.03 -15.06 20.13
C GLU A 99 -2.77 -14.00 19.33
N VAL A 100 -4.07 -14.21 19.08
CA VAL A 100 -4.93 -13.26 18.37
C VAL A 100 -5.74 -12.47 19.39
N ILE A 101 -5.54 -11.16 19.42
CA ILE A 101 -6.20 -10.22 20.32
C ILE A 101 -7.19 -9.38 19.50
N ASN A 102 -8.43 -9.30 19.94
CA ASN A 102 -9.40 -8.39 19.34
C ASN A 102 -9.28 -7.03 20.02
N ALA A 103 -8.56 -6.13 19.38
CA ALA A 103 -8.26 -4.77 19.84
C ALA A 103 -7.99 -3.85 18.65
N ASP A 104 -8.00 -2.55 18.90
CA ASP A 104 -7.58 -1.54 17.93
C ASP A 104 -6.07 -1.35 18.02
N ALA A 105 -5.37 -1.49 16.89
CA ALA A 105 -3.92 -1.32 16.83
C ALA A 105 -3.48 0.15 17.02
N LEU A 106 -4.40 1.10 16.86
CA LEU A 106 -4.16 2.53 17.06
C LEU A 106 -3.78 2.89 18.51
N ASP A 107 -4.26 2.11 19.47
CA ASP A 107 -4.06 2.41 20.89
C ASP A 107 -3.67 1.20 21.76
N PHE A 108 -3.43 0.04 21.13
CA PHE A 108 -3.05 -1.16 21.86
C PHE A 108 -1.62 -1.07 22.43
N ASP A 109 -1.50 -1.18 23.75
CA ASP A 109 -0.22 -1.18 24.46
C ASP A 109 0.28 -2.61 24.67
N PHE A 110 1.40 -2.93 24.01
CA PHE A 110 2.06 -4.23 24.16
C PHE A 110 2.86 -4.26 25.47
N GLU A 111 2.81 -5.39 26.19
CA GLU A 111 3.59 -5.61 27.41
C GLU A 111 5.11 -5.79 27.17
N SER A 112 5.49 -6.00 25.92
CA SER A 112 6.88 -6.27 25.50
C SER A 112 7.17 -5.65 24.15
N LYS A 113 8.46 -5.67 23.77
CA LYS A 113 8.92 -5.21 22.46
C LYS A 113 9.08 -6.38 21.49
N ALA A 114 8.86 -6.11 20.19
CA ALA A 114 9.04 -7.06 19.11
C ALA A 114 10.37 -6.86 18.36
N ASP A 115 10.89 -7.93 17.79
CA ASP A 115 11.98 -7.90 16.82
C ASP A 115 11.47 -7.49 15.43
N LEU A 116 10.22 -7.86 15.14
CA LEU A 116 9.53 -7.54 13.88
C LEU A 116 8.13 -7.03 14.15
N ILE A 117 7.76 -5.93 13.49
CA ILE A 117 6.39 -5.47 13.36
C ILE A 117 5.96 -5.66 11.90
N ILE A 118 4.87 -6.37 11.68
CA ILE A 118 4.21 -6.52 10.39
C ILE A 118 2.95 -5.67 10.45
N CYS A 119 2.80 -4.74 9.50
CA CYS A 119 1.61 -3.91 9.38
C CYS A 119 1.24 -3.82 7.90
N GLU A 120 0.22 -4.54 7.49
CA GLU A 120 -0.25 -4.54 6.11
C GLU A 120 -1.68 -4.04 6.07
N MET A 121 -1.80 -2.74 6.28
CA MET A 121 -3.01 -1.94 6.14
C MET A 121 -2.72 -0.84 5.10
N LEU A 122 -2.19 -1.27 3.94
CA LEU A 122 -1.67 -0.39 2.92
C LEU A 122 -2.71 -0.08 1.86
N ASP A 123 -2.77 1.18 1.51
CA ASP A 123 -3.41 1.66 0.30
C ASP A 123 -2.49 2.62 -0.46
N THR A 124 -2.94 3.07 -1.63
CA THR A 124 -2.16 3.97 -2.47
C THR A 124 -1.95 5.30 -1.78
N ALA A 125 -0.67 5.69 -1.67
CA ALA A 125 -0.19 6.90 -1.01
C ALA A 125 -0.55 7.00 0.48
N LEU A 126 -1.01 5.89 1.12
CA LEU A 126 -1.40 5.81 2.54
C LEU A 126 -2.62 6.68 2.89
N ILE A 127 -3.54 6.86 1.95
CA ILE A 127 -4.64 7.83 2.08
C ILE A 127 -5.81 7.29 2.87
N ASP A 128 -6.29 6.06 2.57
CA ASP A 128 -7.52 5.51 3.14
C ASP A 128 -7.29 4.66 4.39
N GLU A 129 -6.21 3.88 4.41
CA GLU A 129 -5.94 2.93 5.48
C GLU A 129 -5.14 3.56 6.63
N GLU A 130 -5.35 3.08 7.84
CA GLU A 130 -4.76 3.63 9.07
C GLU A 130 -3.30 3.19 9.32
N GLU A 131 -2.53 2.82 8.29
CA GLU A 131 -1.13 2.36 8.40
C GLU A 131 -0.25 3.35 9.18
N VAL A 132 -0.29 4.63 8.80
CA VAL A 132 0.57 5.66 9.40
C VAL A 132 0.25 5.93 10.86
N PRO A 133 -1.00 6.21 11.26
CA PRO A 133 -1.31 6.41 12.68
C PRO A 133 -1.01 5.17 13.52
N VAL A 134 -1.28 3.96 13.01
CA VAL A 134 -0.97 2.69 13.69
C VAL A 134 0.53 2.53 13.88
N LEU A 135 1.35 2.75 12.84
CA LEU A 135 2.80 2.66 12.94
C LEU A 135 3.37 3.75 13.85
N ASN A 136 2.84 4.98 13.82
CA ASN A 136 3.24 6.05 14.73
C ASN A 136 3.03 5.66 16.20
N HIS A 137 1.99 4.88 16.51
CA HIS A 137 1.78 4.32 17.85
C HIS A 137 2.68 3.12 18.13
N ALA A 138 2.72 2.13 17.24
CA ALA A 138 3.32 0.81 17.48
C ALA A 138 4.86 0.84 17.52
N ARG A 139 5.48 1.78 16.83
CA ARG A 139 6.95 1.91 16.70
C ARG A 139 7.70 1.93 18.01
N ARG A 140 7.12 2.47 19.10
CA ARG A 140 7.68 2.48 20.45
C ARG A 140 7.88 1.09 21.05
N PHE A 141 7.17 0.10 20.52
CA PHE A 141 7.27 -1.31 20.91
C PHE A 141 8.22 -2.13 20.02
N LEU A 142 8.96 -1.47 19.12
CA LEU A 142 10.02 -2.11 18.37
C LEU A 142 11.29 -2.18 19.21
N LYS A 143 12.00 -3.31 19.19
CA LYS A 143 13.33 -3.43 19.79
C LYS A 143 14.35 -2.59 19.02
N GLU A 144 15.46 -2.24 19.67
CA GLU A 144 16.62 -1.69 18.96
C GLU A 144 17.14 -2.71 17.93
N GLY A 145 17.32 -2.26 16.69
CA GLY A 145 17.68 -3.13 15.56
C GLY A 145 16.54 -3.97 15.00
N GLY A 146 15.32 -3.85 15.55
CA GLY A 146 14.12 -4.47 15.00
C GLY A 146 13.71 -3.85 13.68
N ARG A 147 12.81 -4.50 12.94
CA ARG A 147 12.31 -4.04 11.63
C ARG A 147 10.80 -3.92 11.59
N ILE A 148 10.33 -3.13 10.62
CA ILE A 148 8.93 -3.04 10.21
C ILE A 148 8.84 -3.60 8.80
N ILE A 149 7.85 -4.43 8.52
CA ILE A 149 7.48 -4.93 7.20
C ILE A 149 6.03 -4.49 6.94
N PRO A 150 5.80 -3.69 5.88
CA PRO A 150 6.77 -3.16 4.89
C PRO A 150 7.76 -2.18 5.52
N HIS A 151 8.87 -1.97 4.78
CA HIS A 151 9.93 -1.07 5.21
C HIS A 151 9.66 0.39 4.82
N SER A 152 9.16 0.60 3.61
CA SER A 152 8.83 1.93 3.08
C SER A 152 7.86 1.85 1.91
N ILE A 153 7.34 3.00 1.50
CA ILE A 153 6.50 3.15 0.32
C ILE A 153 7.02 4.27 -0.57
N ILE A 154 7.12 4.00 -1.87
CA ILE A 154 7.52 4.97 -2.89
C ILE A 154 6.26 5.36 -3.67
N ASN A 155 5.93 6.65 -3.67
CA ASN A 155 4.78 7.16 -4.40
C ASN A 155 5.22 7.94 -5.64
N VAL A 156 4.56 7.63 -6.75
CA VAL A 156 4.79 8.29 -8.04
C VAL A 156 3.49 8.89 -8.56
N ALA A 157 3.61 9.96 -9.35
CA ALA A 157 2.49 10.58 -10.03
C ALA A 157 2.81 10.74 -11.52
N GLU A 158 1.80 10.54 -12.37
CA GLU A 158 1.88 10.78 -13.81
C GLU A 158 0.66 11.57 -14.29
N PRO A 159 0.82 12.49 -15.29
CA PRO A 159 -0.29 13.28 -15.80
C PRO A 159 -1.19 12.41 -16.66
N VAL A 160 -2.51 12.58 -16.50
CA VAL A 160 -3.51 11.83 -17.26
C VAL A 160 -4.61 12.72 -17.81
N PHE A 161 -5.30 12.21 -18.86
CA PHE A 161 -6.62 12.68 -19.26
C PHE A 161 -7.65 11.64 -18.85
N MET A 162 -8.52 11.99 -17.93
CA MET A 162 -9.57 11.13 -17.37
C MET A 162 -10.89 11.43 -18.07
N LYS A 163 -11.66 10.37 -18.36
CA LYS A 163 -13.05 10.56 -18.86
C LYS A 163 -14.03 10.96 -17.75
N ASN A 164 -13.77 10.49 -16.53
CA ASN A 164 -14.58 10.80 -15.36
C ASN A 164 -13.85 11.83 -14.47
N HIS A 165 -14.60 12.73 -13.83
CA HIS A 165 -14.05 13.78 -12.98
C HIS A 165 -14.31 13.49 -11.49
N TYR A 166 -14.02 12.27 -11.05
CA TYR A 166 -14.08 11.88 -9.65
C TYR A 166 -12.92 10.94 -9.31
N ILE A 167 -12.54 10.89 -8.04
CA ILE A 167 -11.48 10.01 -7.54
C ILE A 167 -11.93 8.57 -7.66
N GLN A 168 -11.07 7.69 -8.19
CA GLN A 168 -11.36 6.27 -8.34
C GLN A 168 -10.10 5.42 -8.34
N TYR A 169 -10.21 4.27 -7.70
CA TYR A 169 -9.17 3.25 -7.74
C TYR A 169 -9.25 2.40 -9.03
N GLU A 170 -8.10 1.94 -9.49
CA GLU A 170 -7.96 0.92 -10.53
C GLU A 170 -7.79 -0.44 -9.86
N ASP A 171 -8.90 -1.04 -9.44
CA ASP A 171 -8.96 -2.27 -8.67
C ASP A 171 -9.70 -3.41 -9.41
N LEU A 172 -10.04 -4.49 -8.70
CA LEU A 172 -10.73 -5.66 -9.27
C LEU A 172 -12.12 -5.35 -9.83
N ASP A 173 -12.78 -4.35 -9.27
CA ASP A 173 -14.19 -4.02 -9.58
C ASP A 173 -14.30 -2.72 -10.39
N SER A 174 -13.20 -1.93 -10.46
CA SER A 174 -13.16 -0.63 -11.13
C SER A 174 -12.05 -0.56 -12.17
N HIS A 175 -12.44 -0.28 -13.40
CA HIS A 175 -11.54 -0.13 -14.55
C HIS A 175 -11.72 1.26 -15.16
N PRO A 176 -11.14 2.31 -14.56
CA PRO A 176 -11.29 3.68 -15.04
C PRO A 176 -10.71 3.85 -16.44
N GLU A 177 -11.38 4.68 -17.25
CA GLU A 177 -10.89 5.02 -18.57
C GLU A 177 -10.08 6.33 -18.50
N TYR A 178 -8.80 6.25 -18.88
CA TYR A 178 -7.88 7.38 -18.90
C TYR A 178 -6.77 7.16 -19.94
N ASP A 179 -6.13 8.24 -20.33
CA ASP A 179 -4.93 8.23 -21.17
C ASP A 179 -3.75 8.79 -20.36
N VAL A 180 -2.61 8.07 -20.32
CA VAL A 180 -1.37 8.55 -19.71
C VAL A 180 -0.68 9.52 -20.68
N LEU A 181 -0.35 10.72 -20.20
CA LEU A 181 0.12 11.82 -21.02
C LEU A 181 1.61 12.14 -20.83
N GLY A 182 2.27 11.54 -19.86
CA GLY A 182 3.66 11.81 -19.54
C GLY A 182 4.27 10.71 -18.67
N LYS A 183 5.56 10.83 -18.41
CA LYS A 183 6.26 9.89 -17.51
C LYS A 183 5.89 10.18 -16.06
N PHE A 184 5.86 9.12 -15.26
CA PHE A 184 5.73 9.29 -13.82
C PHE A 184 6.96 9.94 -13.20
N VAL A 185 6.76 10.65 -12.11
CA VAL A 185 7.81 11.19 -11.25
C VAL A 185 7.62 10.69 -9.82
N VAL A 186 8.71 10.39 -9.13
CA VAL A 186 8.67 10.09 -7.69
C VAL A 186 8.43 11.38 -6.95
N TYR A 187 7.40 11.43 -6.11
CA TYR A 187 7.11 12.60 -5.31
C TYR A 187 7.26 12.37 -3.80
N SER A 188 7.27 11.11 -3.37
CA SER A 188 7.61 10.78 -1.98
C SER A 188 8.25 9.38 -1.88
N ASP A 189 9.09 9.20 -0.87
CA ASP A 189 9.66 7.93 -0.40
C ASP A 189 9.59 7.98 1.13
N ILE A 190 8.69 7.18 1.72
CA ILE A 190 8.33 7.26 3.14
C ILE A 190 8.86 6.03 3.86
N ASP A 191 9.80 6.22 4.78
CA ASP A 191 10.37 5.18 5.64
C ASP A 191 9.47 4.96 6.85
N PHE A 192 9.04 3.73 7.06
CA PHE A 192 8.15 3.35 8.17
C PHE A 192 8.86 3.22 9.52
N LEU A 193 10.18 3.23 9.57
CA LEU A 193 10.93 3.32 10.82
C LEU A 193 10.91 4.74 11.42
N GLU A 194 10.74 5.75 10.60
CA GLU A 194 10.67 7.13 11.04
C GLU A 194 9.24 7.54 11.45
N LYS A 195 9.14 8.54 12.35
CA LYS A 195 7.83 9.12 12.65
C LYS A 195 7.32 9.91 11.45
N ILE A 196 6.12 9.59 11.01
CA ILE A 196 5.51 10.16 9.80
C ILE A 196 4.50 11.24 10.22
N ASP A 197 4.57 12.42 9.57
CA ASP A 197 3.50 13.41 9.67
C ASP A 197 2.31 12.92 8.83
N GLU A 198 1.15 12.84 9.45
CA GLU A 198 -0.08 12.41 8.77
C GLU A 198 -0.55 13.44 7.73
N ASN A 199 -0.19 14.72 7.91
CA ASN A 199 -0.49 15.76 6.91
C ASN A 199 0.59 15.76 5.83
N PHE A 200 0.25 15.26 4.67
CA PHE A 200 1.14 15.22 3.52
C PHE A 200 0.94 16.42 2.61
N GLN A 201 2.03 16.97 2.12
CA GLN A 201 2.03 17.98 1.05
C GLN A 201 3.28 17.86 0.20
N ALA A 202 3.13 17.94 -1.12
CA ALA A 202 4.23 17.98 -2.08
C ALA A 202 3.90 18.87 -3.29
N ASP A 203 4.90 19.58 -3.78
CA ASP A 203 4.85 20.24 -5.08
C ASP A 203 5.48 19.30 -6.12
N ILE A 204 4.73 18.99 -7.18
CA ILE A 204 5.07 17.98 -8.17
C ILE A 204 5.20 18.65 -9.54
N LYS A 205 6.35 18.50 -10.17
CA LYS A 205 6.57 18.94 -11.54
C LYS A 205 6.36 17.78 -12.51
N LEU A 206 5.35 17.87 -13.34
CA LEU A 206 4.96 16.89 -14.35
C LEU A 206 5.24 17.40 -15.76
N SER A 207 5.60 16.50 -16.69
CA SER A 207 5.87 16.82 -18.06
C SER A 207 5.14 15.87 -18.99
N LEU A 208 4.60 16.41 -20.09
CA LEU A 208 3.96 15.63 -21.13
C LEU A 208 5.00 14.95 -22.04
N PHE A 209 4.60 13.87 -22.67
CA PHE A 209 5.33 13.28 -23.76
C PHE A 209 5.51 14.28 -24.91
N ASP A 210 6.48 14.02 -25.79
CA ASP A 210 6.75 14.86 -26.95
C ASP A 210 5.69 14.73 -28.07
N GLY A 211 5.87 15.51 -29.13
CA GLY A 211 4.94 15.52 -30.28
C GLY A 211 4.90 14.21 -31.07
N GLU A 212 5.97 13.40 -31.05
CA GLU A 212 5.98 12.11 -31.75
C GLU A 212 4.98 11.14 -31.10
N PHE A 213 4.93 11.14 -29.77
CA PHE A 213 3.99 10.32 -29.01
C PHE A 213 2.53 10.64 -29.37
N PHE A 214 2.14 11.91 -29.34
CA PHE A 214 0.75 12.32 -29.60
C PHE A 214 0.35 12.30 -31.09
N ASN A 215 1.30 12.21 -32.01
CA ASN A 215 1.02 12.01 -33.44
C ASN A 215 0.82 10.54 -33.82
N SER A 216 0.90 9.60 -32.89
CA SER A 216 0.64 8.19 -33.13
C SER A 216 -0.86 7.95 -33.47
N GLU A 217 -1.13 6.83 -34.16
CA GLU A 217 -2.51 6.43 -34.49
C GLU A 217 -3.39 6.26 -33.24
N GLU A 218 -2.79 5.94 -32.12
CA GLU A 218 -3.47 5.73 -30.84
C GLU A 218 -4.15 7.00 -30.31
N TYR A 219 -3.56 8.16 -30.55
CA TYR A 219 -4.07 9.46 -30.08
C TYR A 219 -4.79 10.28 -31.15
N ALA A 220 -4.76 9.81 -32.39
CA ALA A 220 -5.41 10.50 -33.49
C ALA A 220 -6.94 10.55 -33.30
N GLY A 221 -7.48 11.77 -33.16
CA GLY A 221 -8.92 12.00 -33.03
C GLY A 221 -9.49 11.78 -31.62
N LYS A 222 -8.66 11.57 -30.60
CA LYS A 222 -9.12 11.58 -29.22
C LYS A 222 -9.48 13.00 -28.75
N ASP A 223 -10.49 13.11 -27.89
CA ASP A 223 -10.98 14.40 -27.34
C ASP A 223 -9.96 15.14 -26.47
N LEU A 224 -8.88 14.48 -26.09
CA LEU A 224 -7.79 15.07 -25.29
C LEU A 224 -6.91 16.06 -26.06
N ILE A 225 -6.96 16.09 -27.40
CA ILE A 225 -6.23 17.04 -28.24
C ILE A 225 -7.21 18.02 -28.87
N ASP A 226 -7.06 19.31 -28.62
CA ASP A 226 -7.92 20.35 -29.20
C ASP A 226 -7.50 20.75 -30.64
N GLU A 227 -8.30 21.59 -31.28
CA GLU A 227 -8.08 22.03 -32.67
C GLU A 227 -6.75 22.79 -32.86
N ASP A 228 -6.24 23.44 -31.80
CA ASP A 228 -4.97 24.17 -31.79
C ASP A 228 -3.80 23.28 -31.38
N LYS A 229 -4.01 21.94 -31.27
CA LYS A 229 -3.03 20.91 -30.88
C LYS A 229 -2.48 21.09 -29.45
N TYR A 230 -3.29 21.64 -28.56
CA TYR A 230 -3.03 21.56 -27.13
C TYR A 230 -3.58 20.25 -26.55
N ILE A 231 -2.84 19.70 -25.62
CA ILE A 231 -3.19 18.47 -24.91
C ILE A 231 -3.87 18.88 -23.61
N LYS A 232 -5.05 18.35 -23.37
CA LYS A 232 -5.81 18.55 -22.13
C LYS A 232 -5.30 17.59 -21.07
N VAL A 233 -4.97 18.12 -19.89
CA VAL A 233 -4.63 17.36 -18.69
C VAL A 233 -5.68 17.71 -17.66
N ASN A 234 -6.35 16.73 -17.07
CA ASN A 234 -7.43 16.96 -16.11
C ASN A 234 -7.32 16.05 -14.86
N GLY A 235 -6.19 15.36 -14.71
CA GLY A 235 -5.94 14.51 -13.56
C GLY A 235 -4.51 14.02 -13.48
N ILE A 236 -4.25 13.37 -12.38
CA ILE A 236 -3.02 12.58 -12.14
C ILE A 236 -3.39 11.15 -11.79
N LYS A 237 -2.51 10.23 -12.15
CA LYS A 237 -2.53 8.86 -11.62
C LYS A 237 -1.44 8.73 -10.59
N ILE A 238 -1.81 8.31 -9.39
CA ILE A 238 -0.90 8.00 -8.31
C ILE A 238 -0.70 6.49 -8.28
N THR A 239 0.56 6.06 -8.20
CA THR A 239 0.93 4.65 -8.06
C THR A 239 1.91 4.52 -6.92
N SER A 240 1.72 3.50 -6.09
CA SER A 240 2.59 3.22 -4.95
C SER A 240 3.30 1.88 -5.12
N PHE A 241 4.59 1.89 -4.81
CA PHE A 241 5.43 0.69 -4.77
C PHE A 241 5.87 0.45 -3.32
N THR A 242 5.54 -0.72 -2.79
CA THR A 242 5.85 -1.10 -1.41
C THR A 242 7.20 -1.78 -1.36
N ARG A 243 8.11 -1.21 -0.59
CA ARG A 243 9.42 -1.82 -0.31
C ARG A 243 9.33 -2.64 0.97
N LEU A 244 9.47 -3.95 0.86
CA LEU A 244 9.32 -4.90 1.96
C LEU A 244 10.66 -5.24 2.63
N GLY A 245 11.76 -5.08 1.91
CA GLY A 245 13.13 -5.31 2.34
C GLY A 245 14.11 -4.61 1.42
N GLU A 246 15.41 -4.84 1.56
CA GLU A 246 16.44 -4.17 0.77
C GLU A 246 16.27 -4.41 -0.74
N ASN A 247 15.87 -5.62 -1.13
CA ASN A 247 15.74 -6.04 -2.52
C ASN A 247 14.34 -6.54 -2.89
N ILE A 248 13.35 -6.37 -2.02
CA ILE A 248 12.00 -6.85 -2.23
C ILE A 248 11.06 -5.66 -2.37
N ILE A 249 10.52 -5.50 -3.58
CA ILE A 249 9.52 -4.47 -3.92
C ILE A 249 8.29 -5.21 -4.44
N CYS A 250 7.11 -4.82 -3.98
CA CYS A 250 5.82 -5.35 -4.39
C CYS A 250 4.85 -4.24 -4.77
N GLY A 251 3.95 -4.55 -5.67
CA GLY A 251 2.85 -3.67 -6.09
C GLY A 251 3.20 -2.71 -7.23
N PRO A 252 2.18 -2.03 -7.78
CA PRO A 252 0.79 -2.24 -7.38
C PRO A 252 0.26 -3.61 -7.79
N THR A 253 -0.60 -4.19 -6.96
CA THR A 253 -1.45 -5.33 -7.31
C THR A 253 -2.91 -4.96 -7.08
N PRO A 254 -3.90 -5.72 -7.56
CA PRO A 254 -5.30 -5.38 -7.31
C PRO A 254 -5.71 -5.38 -5.83
N MET A 255 -4.89 -5.97 -4.95
CA MET A 255 -5.15 -6.06 -3.52
C MET A 255 -4.04 -5.42 -2.65
N LEU A 256 -3.07 -4.76 -3.29
CA LEU A 256 -2.01 -4.01 -2.63
C LEU A 256 -1.74 -2.75 -3.46
N ASN A 257 -2.14 -1.61 -2.94
CA ASN A 257 -1.95 -0.28 -3.55
C ASN A 257 -2.45 -0.19 -5.01
N PRO A 258 -3.74 -0.53 -5.31
CA PRO A 258 -4.30 -0.32 -6.63
C PRO A 258 -4.18 1.16 -6.99
N SER A 259 -3.71 1.48 -8.22
CA SER A 259 -3.47 2.86 -8.62
C SER A 259 -4.70 3.75 -8.41
N LEU A 260 -4.47 5.02 -8.06
CA LEU A 260 -5.51 5.99 -7.76
C LEU A 260 -5.52 7.10 -8.81
N LEU A 261 -6.67 7.35 -9.42
CA LEU A 261 -6.90 8.47 -10.30
C LEU A 261 -7.49 9.63 -9.53
N VAL A 262 -6.83 10.77 -9.58
CA VAL A 262 -7.22 12.01 -8.89
C VAL A 262 -7.47 13.10 -9.91
N PRO A 263 -8.70 13.63 -10.01
CA PRO A 263 -9.00 14.74 -10.91
C PRO A 263 -8.36 16.05 -10.44
N MET A 264 -8.03 16.90 -11.38
CA MET A 264 -7.55 18.27 -11.13
C MET A 264 -8.22 19.26 -12.08
N GLU A 265 -8.01 20.55 -11.87
CA GLU A 265 -8.42 21.58 -12.83
C GLU A 265 -7.84 21.29 -14.22
N GLU A 266 -8.70 21.31 -15.27
CA GLU A 266 -8.24 21.07 -16.64
C GLU A 266 -7.28 22.17 -17.09
N ILE A 267 -6.11 21.78 -17.53
CA ILE A 267 -5.12 22.63 -18.17
C ILE A 267 -4.84 22.18 -19.59
N LYS A 268 -4.32 23.10 -20.41
CA LYS A 268 -3.95 22.83 -21.79
C LYS A 268 -2.48 23.17 -22.02
N LEU A 269 -1.73 22.20 -22.50
CA LEU A 269 -0.30 22.34 -22.75
C LEU A 269 0.06 21.85 -24.15
N LYS A 270 1.16 22.34 -24.71
CA LYS A 270 1.75 21.73 -25.91
C LYS A 270 2.47 20.43 -25.56
N ALA A 271 2.60 19.56 -26.54
CA ALA A 271 3.43 18.35 -26.40
C ALA A 271 4.85 18.72 -25.92
N GLY A 272 5.39 17.97 -24.98
CA GLY A 272 6.64 18.25 -24.28
C GLY A 272 6.58 19.37 -23.25
N GLY A 273 5.41 20.00 -23.07
CA GLY A 273 5.19 21.02 -22.03
C GLY A 273 5.22 20.42 -20.62
N SER A 274 5.39 21.28 -19.63
CA SER A 274 5.40 20.89 -18.23
C SER A 274 4.54 21.82 -17.40
N PHE A 275 4.08 21.34 -16.25
CA PHE A 275 3.36 22.13 -15.26
C PHE A 275 3.78 21.69 -13.85
N GLU A 276 3.50 22.53 -12.88
CA GLU A 276 3.74 22.26 -11.47
C GLU A 276 2.41 22.34 -10.73
N MET A 277 2.20 21.38 -9.85
CA MET A 277 1.00 21.30 -9.03
C MET A 277 1.34 20.98 -7.58
N SER A 278 0.49 21.40 -6.66
CA SER A 278 0.49 20.97 -5.27
C SER A 278 -0.48 19.81 -5.10
N LEU A 279 -0.07 18.80 -4.34
CA LEU A 279 -0.88 17.69 -3.88
C LEU A 279 -0.80 17.64 -2.37
N SER A 280 -1.95 17.65 -1.68
CA SER A 280 -2.02 17.46 -0.23
C SER A 280 -3.14 16.52 0.16
N TYR A 281 -2.95 15.80 1.26
CA TYR A 281 -3.94 14.90 1.87
C TYR A 281 -3.55 14.54 3.30
N VAL A 282 -4.48 13.91 4.02
CA VAL A 282 -4.21 13.34 5.36
C VAL A 282 -4.07 11.82 5.21
N MET A 283 -2.93 11.27 5.62
CA MET A 283 -2.68 9.83 5.63
C MET A 283 -3.59 9.15 6.67
N GLY A 284 -4.35 8.14 6.22
CA GLY A 284 -5.41 7.51 7.01
C GLY A 284 -6.67 8.36 7.15
N GLY A 285 -6.76 9.50 6.46
CA GLY A 285 -7.88 10.43 6.54
C GLY A 285 -8.98 10.23 5.50
N GLY A 286 -8.74 9.39 4.50
CA GLY A 286 -9.68 9.09 3.42
C GLY A 286 -9.47 9.96 2.17
N ILE A 287 -9.98 9.47 1.03
CA ILE A 287 -9.85 10.14 -0.28
C ILE A 287 -10.47 11.54 -0.33
N GLU A 288 -11.41 11.85 0.56
CA GLU A 288 -12.01 13.16 0.67
C GLU A 288 -11.07 14.25 1.20
N THR A 289 -9.91 13.86 1.73
CA THR A 289 -8.87 14.80 2.19
C THR A 289 -7.92 15.26 1.08
N ILE A 290 -8.04 14.67 -0.13
CA ILE A 290 -7.16 14.99 -1.25
C ILE A 290 -7.49 16.36 -1.82
N GLU A 291 -6.49 17.21 -1.90
CA GLU A 291 -6.55 18.52 -2.56
C GLU A 291 -5.47 18.62 -3.63
N THR A 292 -5.83 19.22 -4.77
CA THR A 292 -4.91 19.43 -5.91
C THR A 292 -5.04 20.85 -6.42
N ASP A 293 -3.92 21.56 -6.58
CA ASP A 293 -3.87 22.91 -7.12
C ASP A 293 -2.77 23.05 -8.18
N VAL A 294 -3.08 23.66 -9.31
CA VAL A 294 -2.08 23.98 -10.35
C VAL A 294 -1.34 25.26 -9.99
N ILE A 295 -0.02 25.16 -9.76
CA ILE A 295 0.85 26.27 -9.34
C ILE A 295 1.36 27.06 -10.55
N SER A 296 1.84 26.36 -11.60
CA SER A 296 2.42 26.99 -12.79
C SER A 296 2.27 26.09 -14.03
N ARG A 297 2.35 26.74 -15.23
CA ARG A 297 2.17 26.09 -16.55
C ARG A 297 3.33 26.43 -17.47
#